data_43087de572b39ba4017d901c29ef66a0
#
_entry.id   43087de572b39ba4017d901c29ef66a0
#
_cell.length_a   1.000
_cell.length_b   1.000
_cell.length_c   1.000
_cell.angle_alpha   90.00
_cell.angle_beta   90.00
_cell.angle_gamma   90.00
#
_symmetry.space_group_name_H-M   'P 1'
#
loop_
_entity.id
_entity.type
_entity.pdbx_description
1 polymer ?
#
loop_
_entity_poly.entity_id
_entity_poly.type
_entity_poly.pdbx_seq_one_letter_code
_entity_poly.pdbx_strand_id
1 'polypeptide(L)'
;MSRLLAPHLLAIGSGKGGTGKTLISVSLAQALAFEGERVLLCDADLGLSNTVVHLGLDSGGDLAGVLSGKRALADAVVTVPGAGGFDILAAPAGSGALADIGEDQAKRLVDTLRAAKNYDRVILDLGAGVDAVTMHFAASAEDALLVMTPDPASLADAYAFAKLLKRRGARLPYLIVNMAANDAEARRTSGALGTTCQAFLQSVPEYLGCIPRDAHVQESVRRQRPLPTLYPQAPATAAITVVARRLHNKIAPAPVTIRASGLR
;
A
#
# COMPACT_ATOMS: atom_id res chain seq x y z
N MET A 1 27.48 12.00 1.88
CA MET A 1 26.88 11.21 0.77
C MET A 1 26.00 10.15 1.41
N SER A 2 24.69 10.35 1.39
CA SER A 2 23.72 9.36 1.88
C SER A 2 23.83 8.11 1.00
N ARG A 3 24.03 6.93 1.60
CA ARG A 3 23.94 5.65 0.88
C ARG A 3 22.52 5.57 0.32
N LEU A 4 22.36 5.59 -1.00
CA LEU A 4 21.10 5.30 -1.67
C LEU A 4 20.82 3.80 -1.46
N LEU A 5 20.08 3.50 -0.41
CA LEU A 5 19.58 2.15 -0.13
C LEU A 5 18.47 1.81 -1.14
N ALA A 6 18.25 0.52 -1.37
CA ALA A 6 17.07 0.10 -2.12
C ALA A 6 15.79 0.57 -1.38
N PRO A 7 14.73 0.96 -2.09
CA PRO A 7 13.48 1.33 -1.47
C PRO A 7 12.87 0.15 -0.72
N HIS A 8 12.11 0.45 0.33
CA HIS A 8 11.28 -0.55 1.01
C HIS A 8 9.97 -0.75 0.24
N LEU A 9 9.72 -1.94 -0.27
CA LEU A 9 8.48 -2.28 -0.95
C LEU A 9 7.40 -2.65 0.07
N LEU A 10 6.24 -1.98 -0.03
CA LEU A 10 5.04 -2.25 0.75
C LEU A 10 3.90 -2.63 -0.19
N ALA A 11 3.48 -3.88 -0.17
CA ALA A 11 2.33 -4.32 -0.94
C ALA A 11 1.03 -4.07 -0.15
N ILE A 12 0.05 -3.39 -0.75
CA ILE A 12 -1.27 -3.18 -0.15
C ILE A 12 -2.27 -4.08 -0.87
N GLY A 13 -2.82 -5.04 -0.15
CA GLY A 13 -3.73 -6.04 -0.68
C GLY A 13 -5.05 -6.13 0.08
N SER A 14 -6.01 -6.80 -0.53
CA SER A 14 -7.28 -7.18 0.11
C SER A 14 -7.78 -8.49 -0.49
N GLY A 15 -8.43 -9.32 0.31
CA GLY A 15 -8.96 -10.58 -0.17
C GLY A 15 -10.16 -10.42 -1.11
N LYS A 16 -10.84 -9.25 -1.11
CA LYS A 16 -11.97 -8.94 -1.99
C LYS A 16 -11.97 -7.49 -2.45
N GLY A 17 -12.77 -7.18 -3.49
CA GLY A 17 -13.00 -5.82 -3.97
C GLY A 17 -13.84 -4.97 -3.00
N GLY A 18 -13.77 -3.64 -3.15
CA GLY A 18 -14.58 -2.70 -2.39
C GLY A 18 -14.16 -2.44 -0.94
N THR A 19 -13.01 -2.97 -0.49
CA THR A 19 -12.49 -2.72 0.86
C THR A 19 -11.88 -1.33 1.05
N GLY A 20 -11.74 -0.52 -0.01
CA GLY A 20 -11.15 0.82 0.01
C GLY A 20 -9.61 0.83 -0.13
N LYS A 21 -9.02 -0.25 -0.61
CA LYS A 21 -7.58 -0.45 -0.77
C LYS A 21 -6.91 0.71 -1.53
N THR A 22 -7.33 1.03 -2.75
CA THR A 22 -6.76 2.11 -3.58
C THR A 22 -6.79 3.48 -2.91
N LEU A 23 -7.92 3.84 -2.26
CA LEU A 23 -8.00 5.08 -1.50
C LEU A 23 -6.99 5.10 -0.35
N ILE A 24 -6.83 3.98 0.34
CA ILE A 24 -5.84 3.84 1.42
C ILE A 24 -4.43 3.95 0.84
N SER A 25 -4.13 3.31 -0.29
CA SER A 25 -2.82 3.35 -0.96
C SER A 25 -2.44 4.78 -1.33
N VAL A 26 -3.34 5.52 -1.97
CA VAL A 26 -3.15 6.94 -2.33
C VAL A 26 -2.96 7.81 -1.09
N SER A 27 -3.84 7.68 -0.11
CA SER A 27 -3.79 8.50 1.11
C SER A 27 -2.57 8.19 1.97
N LEU A 28 -2.15 6.92 2.00
CA LEU A 28 -0.96 6.47 2.71
C LEU A 28 0.33 6.96 2.02
N ALA A 29 0.38 6.93 0.67
CA ALA A 29 1.50 7.48 -0.08
C ALA A 29 1.71 8.97 0.24
N GLN A 30 0.64 9.74 0.24
CA GLN A 30 0.70 11.15 0.61
C GLN A 30 1.09 11.36 2.09
N ALA A 31 0.52 10.58 3.00
CA ALA A 31 0.83 10.69 4.43
C ALA A 31 2.31 10.35 4.74
N LEU A 32 2.87 9.34 4.08
CA LEU A 32 4.29 8.99 4.20
C LEU A 32 5.20 10.07 3.60
N ALA A 33 4.78 10.68 2.48
CA ALA A 33 5.50 11.83 1.91
C ALA A 33 5.49 13.04 2.86
N PHE A 34 4.41 13.27 3.61
CA PHE A 34 4.38 14.28 4.69
C PHE A 34 5.32 13.96 5.86
N GLU A 35 5.59 12.68 6.14
CA GLU A 35 6.61 12.27 7.12
C GLU A 35 8.04 12.36 6.55
N GLY A 36 8.21 12.83 5.29
CA GLY A 36 9.50 13.09 4.65
C GLY A 36 10.05 11.95 3.79
N GLU A 37 9.28 10.90 3.53
CA GLU A 37 9.69 9.83 2.63
C GLU A 37 9.50 10.24 1.16
N ARG A 38 10.42 9.82 0.29
CA ARG A 38 10.24 9.85 -1.17
C ARG A 38 9.47 8.61 -1.57
N VAL A 39 8.22 8.78 -1.97
CA VAL A 39 7.29 7.67 -2.19
C VAL A 39 6.98 7.52 -3.68
N LEU A 40 7.04 6.30 -4.18
CA LEU A 40 6.46 5.89 -5.45
C LEU A 40 5.23 5.00 -5.17
N LEU A 41 4.08 5.39 -5.70
CA LEU A 41 2.88 4.55 -5.74
C LEU A 41 2.80 3.86 -7.10
N CYS A 42 2.94 2.54 -7.12
CA CYS A 42 2.74 1.73 -8.31
C CYS A 42 1.36 1.07 -8.27
N ASP A 43 0.51 1.38 -9.24
CA ASP A 43 -0.76 0.70 -9.42
C ASP A 43 -0.52 -0.67 -10.05
N ALA A 44 -0.55 -1.69 -9.22
CA ALA A 44 -0.38 -3.09 -9.60
C ALA A 44 -1.73 -3.85 -9.70
N ASP A 45 -2.86 -3.14 -9.73
CA ASP A 45 -4.15 -3.67 -10.18
C ASP A 45 -4.18 -3.70 -11.70
N LEU A 46 -3.62 -4.76 -12.26
CA LEU A 46 -3.34 -4.89 -13.68
C LEU A 46 -4.60 -5.01 -14.53
N GLY A 47 -5.75 -5.29 -13.92
CA GLY A 47 -7.03 -5.42 -14.63
C GLY A 47 -7.87 -4.15 -14.65
N LEU A 48 -7.91 -3.42 -13.54
CA LEU A 48 -8.82 -2.30 -13.32
C LEU A 48 -8.13 -1.14 -12.59
N SER A 49 -7.03 -0.62 -13.17
CA SER A 49 -6.32 0.54 -12.62
C SER A 49 -7.29 1.70 -12.37
N ASN A 50 -7.41 2.13 -11.11
CA ASN A 50 -8.29 3.22 -10.69
C ASN A 50 -7.53 4.36 -10.00
N THR A 51 -6.25 4.21 -9.76
CA THR A 51 -5.44 5.18 -9.01
C THR A 51 -5.41 6.55 -9.70
N VAL A 52 -5.29 6.56 -11.03
CA VAL A 52 -5.32 7.78 -11.85
C VAL A 52 -6.64 8.54 -11.66
N VAL A 53 -7.77 7.81 -11.65
CA VAL A 53 -9.11 8.38 -11.43
C VAL A 53 -9.24 8.97 -10.02
N HIS A 54 -8.75 8.27 -9.00
CA HIS A 54 -8.74 8.77 -7.62
C HIS A 54 -7.94 10.05 -7.43
N LEU A 55 -6.95 10.26 -8.28
CA LEU A 55 -6.06 11.43 -8.24
C LEU A 55 -6.50 12.59 -9.16
N GLY A 56 -7.48 12.33 -10.05
CA GLY A 56 -7.91 13.32 -11.05
C GLY A 56 -6.79 13.70 -12.03
N LEU A 57 -5.94 12.72 -12.37
CA LEU A 57 -4.83 12.92 -13.29
C LEU A 57 -5.22 12.49 -14.70
N ASP A 58 -4.70 13.20 -15.70
CA ASP A 58 -4.87 12.82 -17.12
C ASP A 58 -4.04 11.57 -17.47
N SER A 59 -2.94 11.33 -16.75
CA SER A 59 -2.05 10.19 -16.92
C SER A 59 -1.41 9.78 -15.60
N GLY A 60 -1.22 8.49 -15.40
CA GLY A 60 -0.46 7.91 -14.27
C GLY A 60 0.96 7.47 -14.65
N GLY A 61 1.43 7.85 -15.84
CA GLY A 61 2.72 7.42 -16.35
C GLY A 61 2.60 6.30 -17.39
N ASP A 62 3.66 5.51 -17.54
CA ASP A 62 3.76 4.46 -18.56
C ASP A 62 4.26 3.13 -17.98
N LEU A 63 3.41 2.50 -17.17
CA LEU A 63 3.69 1.19 -16.59
C LEU A 63 3.91 0.12 -17.67
N ALA A 64 3.18 0.19 -18.79
CA ALA A 64 3.33 -0.76 -19.90
C ALA A 64 4.71 -0.65 -20.59
N GLY A 65 5.18 0.59 -20.76
CA GLY A 65 6.53 0.86 -21.28
C GLY A 65 7.63 0.32 -20.37
N VAL A 66 7.47 0.45 -19.06
CA VAL A 66 8.41 -0.11 -18.06
C VAL A 66 8.40 -1.63 -18.11
N LEU A 67 7.24 -2.26 -18.10
CA LEU A 67 7.09 -3.73 -18.16
C LEU A 67 7.68 -4.34 -19.43
N SER A 68 7.53 -3.65 -20.55
CA SER A 68 8.09 -4.09 -21.84
C SER A 68 9.59 -3.74 -22.00
N GLY A 69 10.19 -3.04 -21.03
CA GLY A 69 11.58 -2.57 -21.10
C GLY A 69 11.81 -1.45 -22.12
N LYS A 70 10.75 -0.86 -22.69
CA LYS A 70 10.83 0.22 -23.68
C LYS A 70 11.06 1.59 -23.04
N ARG A 71 10.77 1.72 -21.75
CA ARG A 71 10.89 2.98 -21.01
C ARG A 71 11.58 2.78 -19.67
N ALA A 72 12.50 3.67 -19.35
CA ALA A 72 13.11 3.66 -18.02
C ALA A 72 12.11 4.14 -16.97
N LEU A 73 12.18 3.63 -15.74
CA LEU A 73 11.27 3.99 -14.67
C LEU A 73 11.24 5.51 -14.42
N ALA A 74 12.41 6.16 -14.42
CA ALA A 74 12.52 7.60 -14.19
C ALA A 74 11.77 8.47 -15.22
N ASP A 75 11.62 7.96 -16.44
CA ASP A 75 10.93 8.66 -17.54
C ASP A 75 9.44 8.27 -17.63
N ALA A 76 9.03 7.27 -16.85
CA ALA A 76 7.71 6.67 -16.91
C ALA A 76 6.78 7.13 -15.77
N VAL A 77 7.33 7.69 -14.69
CA VAL A 77 6.57 8.14 -13.52
C VAL A 77 6.00 9.53 -13.73
N VAL A 78 4.91 9.83 -13.02
CA VAL A 78 4.27 11.15 -12.97
C VAL A 78 4.23 11.63 -11.53
N THR A 79 4.67 12.87 -11.27
CA THR A 79 4.58 13.47 -9.95
C THR A 79 3.16 13.95 -9.68
N VAL A 80 2.57 13.51 -8.58
CA VAL A 80 1.27 13.97 -8.10
C VAL A 80 1.45 15.37 -7.51
N PRO A 81 0.80 16.40 -8.05
CA PRO A 81 1.00 17.77 -7.58
C PRO A 81 0.37 17.99 -6.20
N GLY A 82 0.95 18.88 -5.43
CA GLY A 82 0.42 19.35 -4.15
C GLY A 82 1.32 19.07 -2.95
N ALA A 83 0.83 19.40 -1.76
CA ALA A 83 1.56 19.18 -0.52
C ALA A 83 1.74 17.67 -0.26
N GLY A 84 2.92 17.27 0.17
CA GLY A 84 3.28 15.86 0.32
C GLY A 84 3.31 15.15 -1.03
N GLY A 85 3.94 15.76 -2.05
CA GLY A 85 4.06 15.19 -3.39
C GLY A 85 4.73 13.82 -3.37
N PHE A 86 4.15 12.90 -4.12
CA PHE A 86 4.70 11.56 -4.37
C PHE A 86 4.59 11.27 -5.87
N ASP A 87 5.33 10.28 -6.32
CA ASP A 87 5.25 9.86 -7.72
C ASP A 87 4.31 8.67 -7.89
N ILE A 88 3.70 8.58 -9.08
CA ILE A 88 2.83 7.47 -9.47
C ILE A 88 3.35 6.78 -10.72
N LEU A 89 3.22 5.47 -10.76
CA LEU A 89 3.38 4.63 -11.94
C LEU A 89 2.12 3.76 -12.10
N ALA A 90 1.33 4.05 -13.11
CA ALA A 90 0.09 3.33 -13.40
C ALA A 90 -0.10 3.10 -14.90
N ALA A 91 -0.98 2.17 -15.25
CA ALA A 91 -1.48 2.04 -16.61
C ALA A 91 -2.63 3.06 -16.86
N PRO A 92 -2.89 3.43 -18.11
CA PRO A 92 -4.08 4.18 -18.45
C PRO A 92 -5.35 3.47 -17.96
N ALA A 93 -6.26 4.22 -17.35
CA ALA A 93 -7.51 3.66 -16.82
C ALA A 93 -8.29 2.90 -17.92
N GLY A 94 -8.74 1.68 -17.60
CA GLY A 94 -9.53 0.86 -18.52
C GLY A 94 -8.79 0.33 -19.75
N SER A 95 -7.48 0.47 -19.83
CA SER A 95 -6.70 0.04 -21.01
C SER A 95 -6.70 -1.48 -21.23
N GLY A 96 -6.95 -2.28 -20.17
CA GLY A 96 -6.84 -3.74 -20.25
C GLY A 96 -5.46 -4.26 -20.68
N ALA A 97 -4.53 -3.34 -20.98
CA ALA A 97 -3.22 -3.63 -21.58
C ALA A 97 -2.33 -4.50 -20.70
N LEU A 98 -2.71 -4.68 -19.43
CA LEU A 98 -1.94 -5.40 -18.43
C LEU A 98 -2.68 -6.63 -17.86
N ALA A 99 -3.87 -6.95 -18.38
CA ALA A 99 -4.69 -8.05 -17.87
C ALA A 99 -4.02 -9.43 -18.04
N ASP A 100 -3.14 -9.58 -19.01
CA ASP A 100 -2.47 -10.85 -19.35
C ASP A 100 -1.03 -10.94 -18.82
N ILE A 101 -0.67 -10.13 -17.80
CA ILE A 101 0.67 -10.17 -17.21
C ILE A 101 0.87 -11.47 -16.42
N GLY A 102 1.91 -12.22 -16.82
CA GLY A 102 2.36 -13.41 -16.11
C GLY A 102 3.36 -13.10 -14.96
N GLU A 103 3.67 -14.13 -14.18
CA GLU A 103 4.59 -14.01 -13.03
C GLU A 103 5.98 -13.51 -13.43
N ASP A 104 6.49 -13.84 -14.63
CA ASP A 104 7.79 -13.37 -15.10
C ASP A 104 7.82 -11.85 -15.32
N GLN A 105 6.73 -11.27 -15.83
CA GLN A 105 6.63 -9.83 -16.00
C GLN A 105 6.46 -9.14 -14.66
N ALA A 106 5.68 -9.72 -13.75
CA ALA A 106 5.53 -9.24 -12.39
C ALA A 106 6.89 -9.24 -11.66
N LYS A 107 7.68 -10.30 -11.81
CA LYS A 107 9.05 -10.37 -11.27
C LYS A 107 9.95 -9.25 -11.81
N ARG A 108 9.95 -9.03 -13.14
CA ARG A 108 10.73 -7.94 -13.74
C ARG A 108 10.34 -6.57 -13.22
N LEU A 109 9.02 -6.34 -12.99
CA LEU A 109 8.55 -5.10 -12.40
C LEU A 109 9.08 -4.93 -10.97
N VAL A 110 8.98 -5.95 -10.13
CA VAL A 110 9.52 -5.93 -8.76
C VAL A 110 11.02 -5.63 -8.76
N ASP A 111 11.78 -6.28 -9.62
CA ASP A 111 13.23 -6.05 -9.73
C ASP A 111 13.55 -4.60 -10.16
N THR A 112 12.77 -4.05 -11.10
CA THR A 112 12.88 -2.64 -11.53
C THR A 112 12.56 -1.67 -10.39
N LEU A 113 11.49 -1.94 -9.63
CA LEU A 113 11.08 -1.11 -8.50
C LEU A 113 12.10 -1.17 -7.35
N ARG A 114 12.70 -2.32 -7.08
CA ARG A 114 13.79 -2.47 -6.10
C ARG A 114 15.06 -1.71 -6.49
N ALA A 115 15.30 -1.54 -7.78
CA ALA A 115 16.43 -0.76 -8.28
C ALA A 115 16.20 0.76 -8.21
N ALA A 116 15.01 1.23 -7.84
CA ALA A 116 14.60 2.63 -7.84
C ALA A 116 15.12 3.42 -6.62
N LYS A 117 16.43 3.60 -6.52
CA LYS A 117 17.15 4.22 -5.38
C LYS A 117 16.76 5.68 -5.09
N ASN A 118 15.99 6.32 -5.96
CA ASN A 118 15.47 7.67 -5.75
C ASN A 118 14.31 7.71 -4.75
N TYR A 119 13.76 6.56 -4.38
CA TYR A 119 12.66 6.44 -3.44
C TYR A 119 13.11 5.77 -2.14
N ASP A 120 12.48 6.15 -1.05
CA ASP A 120 12.65 5.51 0.26
C ASP A 120 11.64 4.37 0.40
N ARG A 121 10.44 4.55 -0.22
CA ARG A 121 9.37 3.57 -0.23
C ARG A 121 8.73 3.44 -1.62
N VAL A 122 8.40 2.20 -1.98
CA VAL A 122 7.51 1.89 -3.10
C VAL A 122 6.27 1.20 -2.54
N ILE A 123 5.09 1.76 -2.80
CA ILE A 123 3.80 1.16 -2.47
C ILE A 123 3.29 0.46 -3.72
N LEU A 124 2.94 -0.83 -3.60
CA LEU A 124 2.25 -1.60 -4.63
C LEU A 124 0.76 -1.67 -4.27
N ASP A 125 -0.10 -0.93 -4.97
CA ASP A 125 -1.56 -1.08 -4.85
C ASP A 125 -2.01 -2.29 -5.66
N LEU A 126 -2.25 -3.41 -5.00
CA LEU A 126 -2.53 -4.68 -5.66
C LEU A 126 -3.98 -4.76 -6.15
N GLY A 127 -4.26 -5.63 -7.11
CA GLY A 127 -5.63 -6.08 -7.41
C GLY A 127 -6.30 -6.72 -6.19
N ALA A 128 -7.62 -6.79 -6.20
CA ALA A 128 -8.37 -7.49 -5.16
C ALA A 128 -8.31 -9.01 -5.40
N GLY A 129 -8.28 -9.77 -4.31
CA GLY A 129 -8.27 -11.25 -4.38
C GLY A 129 -6.92 -11.86 -4.10
N VAL A 130 -6.76 -13.10 -4.57
CA VAL A 130 -5.63 -13.97 -4.22
C VAL A 130 -5.10 -14.74 -5.44
N ASP A 131 -5.22 -14.16 -6.62
CA ASP A 131 -4.66 -14.74 -7.85
C ASP A 131 -3.13 -14.83 -7.80
N ALA A 132 -2.54 -15.57 -8.76
CA ALA A 132 -1.12 -15.90 -8.74
C ALA A 132 -0.23 -14.64 -8.80
N VAL A 133 -0.59 -13.66 -9.63
CA VAL A 133 0.20 -12.44 -9.85
C VAL A 133 0.08 -11.49 -8.65
N THR A 134 -1.14 -11.28 -8.14
CA THR A 134 -1.38 -10.51 -6.90
C THR A 134 -0.58 -11.08 -5.73
N MET A 135 -0.61 -12.39 -5.55
CA MET A 135 0.14 -13.06 -4.49
C MET A 135 1.65 -13.06 -4.74
N HIS A 136 2.09 -13.02 -6.00
CA HIS A 136 3.51 -12.85 -6.33
C HIS A 136 4.02 -11.48 -5.88
N PHE A 137 3.30 -10.40 -6.22
CA PHE A 137 3.64 -9.05 -5.75
C PHE A 137 3.66 -8.96 -4.22
N ALA A 138 2.61 -9.48 -3.57
CA ALA A 138 2.51 -9.44 -2.11
C ALA A 138 3.66 -10.19 -1.42
N ALA A 139 4.05 -11.35 -1.94
CA ALA A 139 5.14 -12.15 -1.38
C ALA A 139 6.53 -11.62 -1.72
N SER A 140 6.65 -10.81 -2.77
CA SER A 140 7.92 -10.19 -3.18
C SER A 140 8.22 -8.91 -2.43
N ALA A 141 7.24 -8.26 -1.80
CA ALA A 141 7.46 -7.06 -0.99
C ALA A 141 8.11 -7.41 0.36
N GLU A 142 8.85 -6.46 0.93
CA GLU A 142 9.44 -6.60 2.29
C GLU A 142 8.34 -6.70 3.34
N ASP A 143 7.25 -5.95 3.16
CA ASP A 143 6.06 -6.01 4.00
C ASP A 143 4.78 -5.96 3.16
N ALA A 144 3.72 -6.59 3.65
CA ALA A 144 2.38 -6.49 3.09
C ALA A 144 1.43 -5.84 4.11
N LEU A 145 0.49 -5.04 3.61
CA LEU A 145 -0.60 -4.45 4.37
C LEU A 145 -1.93 -5.00 3.84
N LEU A 146 -2.65 -5.71 4.67
CA LEU A 146 -3.95 -6.29 4.34
C LEU A 146 -5.07 -5.37 4.81
N VAL A 147 -5.91 -4.94 3.88
CA VAL A 147 -7.09 -4.12 4.15
C VAL A 147 -8.32 -5.01 4.17
N MET A 148 -9.02 -5.03 5.29
CA MET A 148 -10.29 -5.74 5.46
C MET A 148 -11.38 -4.84 6.04
N THR A 149 -12.62 -5.25 5.94
CA THR A 149 -13.81 -4.58 6.49
C THR A 149 -14.49 -5.47 7.52
N PRO A 150 -15.36 -4.91 8.42
CA PRO A 150 -16.01 -5.68 9.50
C PRO A 150 -17.11 -6.62 9.04
N ASP A 151 -17.04 -7.21 7.86
CA ASP A 151 -18.03 -8.16 7.38
C ASP A 151 -17.46 -9.60 7.30
N PRO A 152 -18.28 -10.64 7.50
CA PRO A 152 -17.82 -12.02 7.55
C PRO A 152 -17.10 -12.49 6.28
N ALA A 153 -17.54 -12.04 5.10
CA ALA A 153 -16.89 -12.40 3.84
C ALA A 153 -15.48 -11.82 3.76
N SER A 154 -15.32 -10.56 4.17
CA SER A 154 -13.98 -9.93 4.24
C SER A 154 -13.04 -10.66 5.19
N LEU A 155 -13.55 -11.21 6.30
CA LEU A 155 -12.75 -11.99 7.24
C LEU A 155 -12.22 -13.29 6.60
N ALA A 156 -13.09 -14.03 5.88
CA ALA A 156 -12.70 -15.27 5.21
C ALA A 156 -11.65 -15.00 4.11
N ASP A 157 -11.85 -13.96 3.31
CA ASP A 157 -10.94 -13.56 2.24
C ASP A 157 -9.59 -13.04 2.79
N ALA A 158 -9.62 -12.30 3.90
CA ALA A 158 -8.41 -11.85 4.60
C ALA A 158 -7.59 -13.03 5.13
N TYR A 159 -8.26 -14.05 5.67
CA TYR A 159 -7.58 -15.28 6.09
C TYR A 159 -6.97 -16.03 4.90
N ALA A 160 -7.68 -16.13 3.78
CA ALA A 160 -7.16 -16.75 2.55
C ALA A 160 -5.90 -16.04 2.06
N PHE A 161 -5.91 -14.70 2.04
CA PHE A 161 -4.74 -13.89 1.69
C PHE A 161 -3.54 -14.16 2.62
N ALA A 162 -3.75 -14.07 3.94
CA ALA A 162 -2.70 -14.32 4.94
C ALA A 162 -2.12 -15.73 4.84
N LYS A 163 -2.98 -16.75 4.65
CA LYS A 163 -2.59 -18.14 4.46
C LYS A 163 -1.71 -18.35 3.23
N LEU A 164 -2.12 -17.79 2.09
CA LEU A 164 -1.37 -17.92 0.84
C LEU A 164 -0.05 -17.17 0.87
N LEU A 165 -0.01 -16.01 1.51
CA LEU A 165 1.21 -15.25 1.72
C LEU A 165 2.22 -16.05 2.55
N LYS A 166 1.77 -16.64 3.66
CA LYS A 166 2.61 -17.51 4.49
C LYS A 166 3.09 -18.75 3.74
N ARG A 167 2.24 -19.39 2.93
CA ARG A 167 2.63 -20.55 2.09
C ARG A 167 3.72 -20.22 1.08
N ARG A 168 3.85 -18.96 0.66
CA ARG A 168 4.94 -18.47 -0.20
C ARG A 168 6.20 -18.07 0.57
N GLY A 169 6.26 -18.35 1.88
CA GLY A 169 7.40 -18.06 2.75
C GLY A 169 7.53 -16.60 3.18
N ALA A 170 6.55 -15.75 2.85
CA ALA A 170 6.53 -14.35 3.27
C ALA A 170 6.01 -14.20 4.71
N ARG A 171 6.29 -13.04 5.31
CA ARG A 171 5.74 -12.67 6.62
C ARG A 171 4.22 -12.52 6.54
N LEU A 172 3.51 -12.72 7.66
CA LEU A 172 2.11 -12.34 7.73
C LEU A 172 1.97 -10.82 7.51
N PRO A 173 0.89 -10.39 6.84
CA PRO A 173 0.70 -8.98 6.56
C PRO A 173 0.40 -8.19 7.83
N TYR A 174 0.74 -6.91 7.86
CA TYR A 174 0.09 -5.97 8.74
C TYR A 174 -1.39 -5.89 8.42
N LEU A 175 -2.21 -5.53 9.39
CA LEU A 175 -3.67 -5.51 9.25
C LEU A 175 -4.24 -4.13 9.53
N ILE A 176 -5.08 -3.65 8.62
CA ILE A 176 -5.97 -2.50 8.82
C ILE A 176 -7.42 -2.98 8.71
N VAL A 177 -8.27 -2.53 9.63
CA VAL A 177 -9.71 -2.66 9.50
C VAL A 177 -10.27 -1.32 9.03
N ASN A 178 -10.77 -1.29 7.80
CA ASN A 178 -11.38 -0.12 7.17
C ASN A 178 -12.91 -0.13 7.31
N MET A 179 -13.52 1.05 7.22
CA MET A 179 -14.98 1.24 7.28
C MET A 179 -15.63 0.71 8.57
N ALA A 180 -14.88 0.61 9.65
CA ALA A 180 -15.44 0.25 10.94
C ALA A 180 -16.29 1.39 11.52
N ALA A 181 -17.35 1.04 12.24
CA ALA A 181 -18.18 2.02 12.92
C ALA A 181 -17.44 2.68 14.10
N ASN A 182 -16.55 1.92 14.76
CA ASN A 182 -15.74 2.39 15.88
C ASN A 182 -14.55 1.44 16.13
N ASP A 183 -13.64 1.86 17.01
CA ASP A 183 -12.44 1.09 17.35
C ASP A 183 -12.77 -0.27 18.00
N ALA A 184 -13.85 -0.37 18.76
CA ALA A 184 -14.25 -1.65 19.38
C ALA A 184 -14.66 -2.69 18.34
N GLU A 185 -15.39 -2.29 17.29
CA GLU A 185 -15.73 -3.16 16.17
C GLU A 185 -14.46 -3.59 15.42
N ALA A 186 -13.57 -2.65 15.13
CA ALA A 186 -12.31 -2.95 14.44
C ALA A 186 -11.43 -3.94 15.22
N ARG A 187 -11.33 -3.78 16.55
CA ARG A 187 -10.60 -4.70 17.42
C ARG A 187 -11.23 -6.09 17.47
N ARG A 188 -12.56 -6.19 17.52
CA ARG A 188 -13.25 -7.50 17.45
C ARG A 188 -12.96 -8.18 16.11
N THR A 189 -13.03 -7.43 15.01
CA THR A 189 -12.78 -7.94 13.67
C THR A 189 -11.34 -8.41 13.50
N SER A 190 -10.35 -7.61 13.91
CA SER A 190 -8.94 -7.99 13.86
C SER A 190 -8.63 -9.16 14.78
N GLY A 191 -9.25 -9.22 15.97
CA GLY A 191 -9.11 -10.31 16.91
C GLY A 191 -9.66 -11.63 16.37
N ALA A 192 -10.79 -11.62 15.65
CA ALA A 192 -11.34 -12.80 15.00
C ALA A 192 -10.37 -13.37 13.94
N LEU A 193 -9.80 -12.52 13.09
CA LEU A 193 -8.76 -12.93 12.16
C LEU A 193 -7.52 -13.47 12.88
N GLY A 194 -7.07 -12.75 13.92
CA GLY A 194 -5.92 -13.16 14.74
C GLY A 194 -6.10 -14.53 15.35
N THR A 195 -7.26 -14.83 15.94
CA THR A 195 -7.60 -16.16 16.50
C THR A 195 -7.55 -17.24 15.42
N THR A 196 -8.13 -16.99 14.25
CA THR A 196 -8.12 -17.93 13.13
C THR A 196 -6.69 -18.16 12.62
N CYS A 197 -5.92 -17.09 12.44
CA CYS A 197 -4.52 -17.20 12.02
C CYS A 197 -3.66 -17.92 13.06
N GLN A 198 -3.86 -17.65 14.35
CA GLN A 198 -3.15 -18.37 15.42
C GLN A 198 -3.44 -19.87 15.39
N ALA A 199 -4.71 -20.25 15.23
CA ALA A 199 -5.12 -21.66 15.23
C ALA A 199 -4.54 -22.45 14.04
N PHE A 200 -4.55 -21.85 12.84
CA PHE A 200 -4.21 -22.59 11.61
C PHE A 200 -2.84 -22.21 11.01
N LEU A 201 -2.33 -21.01 11.31
CA LEU A 201 -1.07 -20.54 10.79
C LEU A 201 0.00 -20.40 11.89
N GLN A 202 -0.35 -20.63 13.16
CA GLN A 202 0.57 -20.48 14.32
C GLN A 202 1.27 -19.12 14.34
N SER A 203 0.58 -18.09 13.91
CA SER A 203 1.09 -16.73 13.81
C SER A 203 -0.08 -15.77 13.70
N VAL A 204 0.08 -14.52 14.18
CA VAL A 204 -0.97 -13.49 14.21
C VAL A 204 -0.52 -12.28 13.41
N PRO A 205 -1.36 -11.76 12.48
CA PRO A 205 -1.09 -10.50 11.81
C PRO A 205 -1.02 -9.34 12.80
N GLU A 206 -0.06 -8.45 12.64
CA GLU A 206 0.03 -7.25 13.48
C GLU A 206 -1.03 -6.23 13.06
N TYR A 207 -1.90 -5.85 14.01
CA TYR A 207 -2.93 -4.84 13.80
C TYR A 207 -2.35 -3.42 13.86
N LEU A 208 -2.40 -2.69 12.75
CA LEU A 208 -1.89 -1.31 12.67
C LEU A 208 -2.94 -0.26 12.97
N GLY A 209 -4.23 -0.56 12.81
CA GLY A 209 -5.24 0.44 13.14
C GLY A 209 -6.59 0.27 12.45
N CYS A 210 -7.49 1.13 12.86
CA CYS A 210 -8.84 1.28 12.33
C CYS A 210 -8.92 2.55 11.47
N ILE A 211 -9.51 2.45 10.29
CA ILE A 211 -9.94 3.61 9.52
C ILE A 211 -11.46 3.65 9.63
N PRO A 212 -12.02 4.68 10.28
CA PRO A 212 -13.46 4.75 10.50
C PRO A 212 -14.23 5.00 9.20
N ARG A 213 -15.49 4.64 9.18
CA ARG A 213 -16.41 5.07 8.13
C ARG A 213 -16.54 6.59 8.19
N ASP A 214 -16.28 7.26 7.08
CA ASP A 214 -16.20 8.71 6.99
C ASP A 214 -16.79 9.20 5.66
N ALA A 215 -17.74 10.13 5.73
CA ALA A 215 -18.41 10.69 4.55
C ALA A 215 -17.43 11.49 3.66
N HIS A 216 -16.38 12.08 4.23
CA HIS A 216 -15.36 12.81 3.48
C HIS A 216 -14.60 11.90 2.49
N VAL A 217 -14.52 10.59 2.80
CA VAL A 217 -13.93 9.60 1.89
C VAL A 217 -14.71 9.55 0.58
N GLN A 218 -16.04 9.43 0.64
CA GLN A 218 -16.87 9.39 -0.56
C GLN A 218 -16.78 10.70 -1.36
N GLU A 219 -16.72 11.82 -0.68
CA GLU A 219 -16.61 13.12 -1.32
C GLU A 219 -15.24 13.32 -1.97
N SER A 220 -14.15 12.85 -1.36
CA SER A 220 -12.80 12.90 -1.96
C SER A 220 -12.74 12.08 -3.26
N VAL A 221 -13.38 10.91 -3.28
CA VAL A 221 -13.50 10.07 -4.49
C VAL A 221 -14.29 10.78 -5.58
N ARG A 222 -15.43 11.38 -5.26
CA ARG A 222 -16.23 12.15 -6.25
C ARG A 222 -15.48 13.33 -6.84
N ARG A 223 -14.69 14.01 -6.00
CA ARG A 223 -13.86 15.16 -6.42
C ARG A 223 -12.56 14.75 -7.07
N GLN A 224 -12.26 13.45 -7.13
CA GLN A 224 -11.02 12.93 -7.71
C GLN A 224 -9.77 13.63 -7.14
N ARG A 225 -9.72 13.78 -5.83
CA ARG A 225 -8.61 14.43 -5.12
C ARG A 225 -8.29 13.66 -3.84
N PRO A 226 -7.00 13.56 -3.47
CA PRO A 226 -6.58 12.84 -2.27
C PRO A 226 -7.30 13.35 -1.01
N LEU A 227 -7.77 12.40 -0.19
CA LEU A 227 -8.47 12.69 1.05
C LEU A 227 -7.67 13.60 2.00
N PRO A 228 -6.35 13.40 2.24
CA PRO A 228 -5.58 14.29 3.11
C PRO A 228 -5.46 15.73 2.59
N THR A 229 -5.54 15.91 1.26
CA THR A 229 -5.52 17.26 0.64
C THR A 229 -6.84 17.99 0.84
N LEU A 230 -7.98 17.31 0.64
CA LEU A 230 -9.30 17.96 0.73
C LEU A 230 -9.76 18.10 2.18
N TYR A 231 -9.49 17.10 2.99
CA TYR A 231 -10.02 16.98 4.34
C TYR A 231 -8.93 16.58 5.34
N PRO A 232 -7.94 17.47 5.60
CA PRO A 232 -6.79 17.15 6.47
C PRO A 232 -7.20 16.82 7.91
N GLN A 233 -8.36 17.32 8.37
CA GLN A 233 -8.88 17.08 9.71
C GLN A 233 -9.94 15.97 9.80
N ALA A 234 -10.22 15.28 8.68
CA ALA A 234 -11.20 14.19 8.68
C ALA A 234 -10.73 13.01 9.56
N PRO A 235 -11.66 12.33 10.26
CA PRO A 235 -11.32 11.16 11.08
C PRO A 235 -10.53 10.08 10.32
N ALA A 236 -10.90 9.81 9.06
CA ALA A 236 -10.18 8.86 8.23
C ALA A 236 -8.76 9.34 7.89
N THR A 237 -8.56 10.65 7.63
CA THR A 237 -7.22 11.22 7.41
C THR A 237 -6.34 11.07 8.65
N ALA A 238 -6.87 11.40 9.83
CA ALA A 238 -6.13 11.25 11.09
C ALA A 238 -5.72 9.78 11.33
N ALA A 239 -6.64 8.84 11.09
CA ALA A 239 -6.36 7.41 11.23
C ALA A 239 -5.27 6.93 10.25
N ILE A 240 -5.33 7.33 8.98
CA ILE A 240 -4.32 7.00 7.97
C ILE A 240 -2.95 7.59 8.35
N THR A 241 -2.91 8.83 8.85
CA THR A 241 -1.68 9.46 9.33
C THR A 241 -1.04 8.66 10.47
N VAL A 242 -1.84 8.15 11.42
CA VAL A 242 -1.32 7.28 12.49
C VAL A 242 -0.72 5.99 11.92
N VAL A 243 -1.37 5.38 10.93
CA VAL A 243 -0.84 4.19 10.25
C VAL A 243 0.45 4.51 9.51
N ALA A 244 0.50 5.65 8.79
CA ALA A 244 1.71 6.10 8.10
C ALA A 244 2.90 6.23 9.05
N ARG A 245 2.71 6.90 10.19
CA ARG A 245 3.75 7.04 11.23
C ARG A 245 4.22 5.70 11.79
N ARG A 246 3.31 4.76 12.02
CA ARG A 246 3.67 3.41 12.46
C ARG A 246 4.53 2.68 11.44
N LEU A 247 4.19 2.77 10.16
CA LEU A 247 4.97 2.19 9.07
C LEU A 247 6.31 2.89 8.87
N HIS A 248 6.33 4.23 8.95
CA HIS A 248 7.56 5.02 8.87
C HIS A 248 8.57 4.58 9.94
N ASN A 249 8.14 4.50 11.20
CA ASN A 249 8.99 4.11 12.33
C ASN A 249 9.52 2.68 12.26
N LYS A 250 8.90 1.79 11.45
CA LYS A 250 9.36 0.41 11.29
C LYS A 250 10.56 0.28 10.35
N ILE A 251 10.75 1.21 9.42
CA ILE A 251 11.88 1.20 8.48
C ILE A 251 12.88 2.34 8.72
N ALA A 252 12.50 3.35 9.51
CA ALA A 252 13.45 4.39 9.91
C ALA A 252 14.63 3.73 10.64
N PRO A 253 15.88 4.03 10.28
CA PRO A 253 17.02 3.56 11.06
C PRO A 253 16.87 4.04 12.50
N ALA A 254 17.12 3.13 13.46
CA ALA A 254 17.09 3.49 14.88
C ALA A 254 17.91 4.78 15.09
N PRO A 255 17.40 5.75 15.87
CA PRO A 255 18.12 6.99 16.09
C PRO A 255 19.52 6.68 16.60
N VAL A 256 20.54 7.18 15.90
CA VAL A 256 21.93 7.03 16.31
C VAL A 256 22.06 7.75 17.64
N THR A 257 22.08 7.00 18.73
CA THR A 257 22.36 7.53 20.06
C THR A 257 23.82 8.00 20.03
N ILE A 258 24.05 9.29 19.78
CA ILE A 258 25.35 9.89 19.96
C ILE A 258 25.62 9.82 21.47
N ARG A 259 26.36 8.80 21.89
CA ARG A 259 26.94 8.82 23.22
C ARG A 259 27.89 10.00 23.21
N ALA A 260 27.57 11.04 23.98
CA ALA A 260 28.49 12.09 24.32
C ALA A 260 29.67 11.40 25.02
N SER A 261 30.78 11.23 24.30
CA SER A 261 32.06 10.85 24.91
C SER A 261 32.43 11.99 25.79
N GLY A 262 32.33 11.77 27.13
CA GLY A 262 32.75 12.71 28.12
C GLY A 262 34.22 13.05 27.92
N LEU A 263 34.49 14.33 27.67
CA LEU A 263 35.77 14.93 27.90
C LEU A 263 35.98 14.96 29.41
N ARG A 264 36.96 14.20 29.88
CA ARG A 264 37.66 14.45 31.13
C ARG A 264 38.98 15.15 30.80
#